data_5a882f41dac15cfaceed03a0925f718d
#
_entry.id   5a882f41dac15cfaceed03a0925f718d
#
_cell.length_a   1.000
_cell.length_b   1.000
_cell.length_c   1.000
_cell.angle_alpha   90.00
_cell.angle_beta   90.00
_cell.angle_gamma   90.00
#
_symmetry.space_group_name_H-M   'P 1'
#
loop_
_entity.id
_entity.type
_entity.pdbx_description
1 polymer ?
#
loop_
_entity_poly.entity_id
_entity_poly.type
_entity_poly.pdbx_seq_one_letter_code
_entity_poly.pdbx_strand_id
1 'polypeptide(L)'
;MGKIIFERPNSLLLVDTLRSVTAQMGLDENKTEISAPIRKLQDATADYGVTGVMLHHTTKSVFGGNAVMASSGSAAIPAAFDQTILMNWLKQNAEQSTQSDKRIAVSCMGRGASSSIVVELTDNKWISHGDGDAAIQAERMAEVEENLQGRQGDVYDLIINNAESDKYTSTLDISNQLNITSNKALRTLKALERKGLIKQEGVKNQNNKGRPIALFRPTRGTELSRGFNDFNDFNETKTPKIH
;
A
#
# COMPACT_ATOMS: atom_id res chain seq x y z
N MET A 1 -20.64 22.53 -22.97
CA MET A 1 -20.64 21.58 -21.85
C MET A 1 -21.78 21.84 -20.88
N GLY A 2 -21.97 23.03 -20.35
CA GLY A 2 -23.04 23.36 -19.42
C GLY A 2 -24.46 22.97 -19.87
N LYS A 3 -24.77 23.11 -21.18
CA LYS A 3 -26.07 22.74 -21.73
C LYS A 3 -26.40 21.25 -21.57
N ILE A 4 -25.43 20.34 -21.79
CA ILE A 4 -25.64 18.89 -21.66
C ILE A 4 -25.90 18.51 -20.20
N ILE A 5 -25.18 19.13 -19.27
CA ILE A 5 -25.33 18.89 -17.82
C ILE A 5 -26.70 19.39 -17.35
N PHE A 6 -27.13 20.56 -17.82
CA PHE A 6 -28.43 21.12 -17.47
C PHE A 6 -29.62 20.26 -17.94
N GLU A 7 -29.52 19.68 -19.13
CA GLU A 7 -30.57 18.83 -19.69
C GLU A 7 -30.68 17.45 -19.03
N ARG A 8 -29.64 17.03 -18.28
CA ARG A 8 -29.57 15.68 -17.64
C ARG A 8 -29.07 15.79 -16.20
N PRO A 9 -29.88 16.30 -15.27
CA PRO A 9 -29.52 16.33 -13.87
C PRO A 9 -29.33 14.91 -13.32
N ASN A 10 -28.53 14.74 -12.29
CA ASN A 10 -28.17 13.45 -11.69
C ASN A 10 -27.35 12.51 -12.63
N SER A 11 -26.65 13.08 -13.57
CA SER A 11 -25.78 12.35 -14.48
C SER A 11 -24.37 12.17 -13.87
N LEU A 12 -23.65 11.19 -14.37
CA LEU A 12 -22.21 11.03 -14.14
C LEU A 12 -21.45 11.59 -15.35
N LEU A 13 -20.55 12.54 -15.13
CA LEU A 13 -19.64 13.03 -16.14
C LEU A 13 -18.30 12.29 -16.03
N LEU A 14 -17.96 11.51 -17.05
CA LEU A 14 -16.68 10.82 -17.14
C LEU A 14 -15.79 11.53 -18.16
N VAL A 15 -14.58 11.91 -17.75
CA VAL A 15 -13.54 12.52 -18.61
C VAL A 15 -12.36 11.55 -18.73
N ASP A 16 -12.13 11.03 -19.93
CA ASP A 16 -11.02 10.14 -20.28
C ASP A 16 -10.16 10.78 -21.39
N THR A 17 -9.02 11.37 -21.10
CA THR A 17 -8.35 11.61 -19.81
C THR A 17 -8.13 13.11 -19.62
N LEU A 18 -7.70 13.54 -18.43
CA LEU A 18 -7.31 14.93 -18.17
C LEU A 18 -6.33 15.45 -19.26
N ARG A 19 -5.32 14.66 -19.58
CA ARG A 19 -4.30 15.01 -20.58
C ARG A 19 -4.89 15.27 -21.95
N SER A 20 -5.87 14.48 -22.39
CA SER A 20 -6.51 14.65 -23.68
C SER A 20 -7.25 15.99 -23.78
N VAL A 21 -7.89 16.40 -22.70
CA VAL A 21 -8.61 17.68 -22.63
C VAL A 21 -7.65 18.87 -22.54
N THR A 22 -6.65 18.78 -21.68
CA THR A 22 -5.72 19.90 -21.42
C THR A 22 -4.73 20.13 -22.56
N ALA A 23 -4.34 19.09 -23.29
CA ALA A 23 -3.51 19.21 -24.49
C ALA A 23 -4.17 20.06 -25.56
N GLN A 24 -5.50 19.92 -25.75
CA GLN A 24 -6.25 20.77 -26.69
C GLN A 24 -6.33 22.24 -26.26
N MET A 25 -6.14 22.51 -24.96
CA MET A 25 -6.14 23.84 -24.38
C MET A 25 -4.73 24.47 -24.36
N GLY A 26 -3.70 23.74 -24.80
CA GLY A 26 -2.30 24.20 -24.75
C GLY A 26 -1.74 24.31 -23.33
N LEU A 27 -2.34 23.60 -22.34
CA LEU A 27 -1.93 23.64 -20.95
C LEU A 27 -0.90 22.54 -20.66
N ASP A 28 0.13 22.91 -19.90
CA ASP A 28 1.15 21.99 -19.39
C ASP A 28 0.70 21.37 -18.06
N GLU A 29 0.60 20.05 -18.01
CA GLU A 29 0.17 19.32 -16.81
C GLU A 29 1.13 19.46 -15.61
N ASN A 30 2.38 19.90 -15.85
CA ASN A 30 3.35 20.13 -14.79
C ASN A 30 3.23 21.51 -14.13
N LYS A 31 2.39 22.38 -14.66
CA LYS A 31 2.18 23.73 -14.13
C LYS A 31 0.90 23.82 -13.29
N THR A 32 0.88 24.78 -12.37
CA THR A 32 -0.27 25.01 -11.49
C THR A 32 -1.53 25.47 -12.19
N GLU A 33 -1.38 26.11 -13.36
CA GLU A 33 -2.48 26.61 -14.19
C GLU A 33 -3.43 25.49 -14.67
N ILE A 34 -2.95 24.23 -14.67
CA ILE A 34 -3.76 23.05 -14.97
C ILE A 34 -4.98 22.90 -14.06
N SER A 35 -4.91 23.43 -12.84
CA SER A 35 -6.02 23.37 -11.89
C SER A 35 -7.21 24.26 -12.27
N ALA A 36 -7.00 25.30 -13.06
CA ALA A 36 -8.05 26.27 -13.40
C ALA A 36 -9.22 25.64 -14.21
N PRO A 37 -9.00 24.87 -15.30
CA PRO A 37 -10.09 24.20 -16.00
C PRO A 37 -10.75 23.11 -15.15
N ILE A 38 -9.99 22.42 -14.26
CA ILE A 38 -10.54 21.42 -13.36
C ILE A 38 -11.53 22.08 -12.39
N ARG A 39 -11.16 23.19 -11.78
CA ARG A 39 -12.05 23.96 -10.87
C ARG A 39 -13.30 24.47 -11.58
N LYS A 40 -13.17 24.99 -12.79
CA LYS A 40 -14.35 25.40 -13.60
C LYS A 40 -15.29 24.23 -13.87
N LEU A 41 -14.75 23.05 -14.09
CA LEU A 41 -15.56 21.84 -14.27
C LEU A 41 -16.22 21.43 -12.95
N GLN A 42 -15.51 21.51 -11.84
CA GLN A 42 -16.04 21.25 -10.50
C GLN A 42 -17.20 22.19 -10.15
N ASP A 43 -17.02 23.49 -10.37
CA ASP A 43 -18.08 24.49 -10.15
C ASP A 43 -19.32 24.16 -11.00
N ALA A 44 -19.11 23.89 -12.31
CA ALA A 44 -20.20 23.56 -13.21
C ALA A 44 -20.93 22.25 -12.84
N THR A 45 -20.21 21.25 -12.33
CA THR A 45 -20.84 19.99 -11.88
C THR A 45 -21.58 20.17 -10.56
N ALA A 46 -21.04 20.99 -9.65
CA ALA A 46 -21.69 21.30 -8.37
C ALA A 46 -22.99 22.07 -8.56
N ASP A 47 -23.03 23.08 -9.44
CA ASP A 47 -24.21 23.90 -9.73
C ASP A 47 -25.40 23.05 -10.22
N TYR A 48 -25.13 21.94 -10.90
CA TYR A 48 -26.17 21.05 -11.45
C TYR A 48 -26.32 19.72 -10.71
N GLY A 49 -25.67 19.53 -9.57
CA GLY A 49 -25.76 18.29 -8.78
C GLY A 49 -25.22 17.06 -9.53
N VAL A 50 -24.21 17.25 -10.38
CA VAL A 50 -23.59 16.20 -11.20
C VAL A 50 -22.28 15.75 -10.57
N THR A 51 -22.01 14.45 -10.57
CA THR A 51 -20.71 13.93 -10.16
C THR A 51 -19.75 13.87 -11.36
N GLY A 52 -18.56 14.48 -11.21
CA GLY A 52 -17.50 14.40 -12.21
C GLY A 52 -16.46 13.35 -11.81
N VAL A 53 -16.11 12.46 -12.74
CA VAL A 53 -14.98 11.53 -12.62
C VAL A 53 -14.00 11.81 -13.74
N MET A 54 -12.73 12.01 -13.39
CA MET A 54 -11.67 12.32 -14.34
C MET A 54 -10.56 11.29 -14.24
N LEU A 55 -10.22 10.65 -15.35
CA LEU A 55 -9.09 9.73 -15.41
C LEU A 55 -7.80 10.48 -15.65
N HIS A 56 -6.74 10.05 -14.97
CA HIS A 56 -5.42 10.62 -15.09
C HIS A 56 -4.34 9.56 -14.89
N HIS A 57 -3.21 9.72 -15.58
CA HIS A 57 -2.10 8.78 -15.46
C HIS A 57 -1.33 8.99 -14.15
N THR A 58 -0.81 7.88 -13.61
CA THR A 58 0.10 7.90 -12.46
C THR A 58 1.56 8.00 -12.92
N THR A 59 2.44 8.47 -12.05
CA THR A 59 3.89 8.37 -12.27
C THR A 59 4.34 6.91 -12.10
N LYS A 60 5.36 6.50 -12.86
CA LYS A 60 5.85 5.10 -12.90
C LYS A 60 6.42 4.57 -11.56
N SER A 61 6.68 5.44 -10.58
CA SER A 61 7.43 5.10 -9.36
C SER A 61 6.60 5.00 -8.08
N VAL A 62 5.26 4.92 -8.18
CA VAL A 62 4.42 5.00 -6.98
C VAL A 62 3.81 3.66 -6.62
N PHE A 63 4.64 2.74 -6.16
CA PHE A 63 4.16 1.54 -5.45
C PHE A 63 3.91 1.90 -3.98
N GLY A 64 2.66 1.72 -3.52
CA GLY A 64 2.25 1.95 -2.13
C GLY A 64 2.51 3.38 -1.63
N GLY A 65 2.58 4.36 -2.53
CA GLY A 65 2.71 5.78 -2.20
C GLY A 65 1.37 6.42 -1.87
N ASN A 66 1.44 7.64 -1.37
CA ASN A 66 0.27 8.48 -1.15
C ASN A 66 -0.41 8.76 -2.50
N ALA A 67 -1.72 8.51 -2.61
CA ALA A 67 -2.50 8.71 -3.84
C ALA A 67 -2.37 10.14 -4.40
N VAL A 68 -2.23 11.14 -3.52
CA VAL A 68 -2.02 12.54 -3.91
C VAL A 68 -0.66 12.75 -4.59
N MET A 69 0.39 12.04 -4.13
CA MET A 69 1.75 12.13 -4.69
C MET A 69 1.93 11.25 -5.94
N ALA A 70 1.02 10.32 -6.18
CA ALA A 70 1.07 9.39 -7.29
C ALA A 70 0.63 10.01 -8.63
N SER A 71 -0.09 11.12 -8.60
CA SER A 71 -0.56 11.82 -9.79
C SER A 71 0.61 12.29 -10.65
N SER A 72 0.58 12.02 -11.93
CA SER A 72 1.51 12.63 -12.89
C SER A 72 1.28 14.14 -12.96
N GLY A 73 2.35 14.91 -13.12
CA GLY A 73 2.27 16.36 -13.27
C GLY A 73 2.21 17.12 -11.94
N SER A 74 1.52 18.26 -11.95
CA SER A 74 1.47 19.20 -10.83
C SER A 74 0.66 18.66 -9.63
N ALA A 75 1.16 18.88 -8.41
CA ALA A 75 0.40 18.64 -7.17
C ALA A 75 -0.93 19.45 -7.08
N ALA A 76 -1.09 20.47 -7.94
CA ALA A 76 -2.34 21.22 -8.07
C ALA A 76 -3.49 20.37 -8.66
N ILE A 77 -3.18 19.29 -9.38
CA ILE A 77 -4.18 18.39 -9.96
C ILE A 77 -4.98 17.70 -8.84
N PRO A 78 -4.38 16.85 -7.99
CA PRO A 78 -5.14 16.19 -6.93
C PRO A 78 -5.76 17.19 -5.93
N ALA A 79 -5.13 18.34 -5.71
CA ALA A 79 -5.66 19.38 -4.83
C ALA A 79 -6.95 20.05 -5.38
N ALA A 80 -7.26 19.89 -6.65
CA ALA A 80 -8.48 20.41 -7.27
C ALA A 80 -9.66 19.42 -7.22
N PHE A 81 -9.50 18.23 -6.65
CA PHE A 81 -10.55 17.23 -6.54
C PHE A 81 -10.99 17.04 -5.08
N ASP A 82 -12.24 16.63 -4.89
CA ASP A 82 -12.75 16.27 -3.57
C ASP A 82 -12.18 14.93 -3.10
N GLN A 83 -11.99 14.01 -4.02
CA GLN A 83 -11.38 12.71 -3.78
C GLN A 83 -10.46 12.30 -4.91
N THR A 84 -9.39 11.62 -4.56
CA THR A 84 -8.46 10.98 -5.50
C THR A 84 -8.48 9.48 -5.25
N ILE A 85 -8.75 8.70 -6.30
CA ILE A 85 -8.73 7.26 -6.27
C ILE A 85 -7.50 6.80 -7.06
N LEU A 86 -6.58 6.12 -6.37
CA LEU A 86 -5.40 5.53 -6.96
C LEU A 86 -5.63 4.04 -7.18
N MET A 87 -5.37 3.56 -8.38
CA MET A 87 -5.41 2.15 -8.73
C MET A 87 -4.04 1.71 -9.21
N ASN A 88 -3.42 0.79 -8.49
CA ASN A 88 -2.12 0.22 -8.83
C ASN A 88 -2.16 -1.30 -8.71
N TRP A 89 -1.34 -1.98 -9.51
CA TRP A 89 -1.08 -3.40 -9.27
C TRP A 89 -0.52 -3.59 -7.87
N LEU A 90 -1.02 -4.58 -7.14
CA LEU A 90 -0.55 -4.87 -5.79
C LEU A 90 0.92 -5.32 -5.80
N LYS A 91 1.31 -6.10 -6.80
CA LYS A 91 2.68 -6.55 -7.03
C LYS A 91 3.22 -5.93 -8.32
N GLN A 92 4.27 -5.14 -8.22
CA GLN A 92 4.96 -4.59 -9.39
C GLN A 92 6.20 -5.43 -9.68
N ASN A 93 6.17 -6.19 -10.76
CA ASN A 93 7.38 -6.83 -11.30
C ASN A 93 7.98 -5.95 -12.40
N ALA A 94 9.31 -5.84 -12.44
CA ALA A 94 10.03 -5.05 -13.45
C ALA A 94 9.80 -5.56 -14.89
N GLU A 95 9.39 -6.82 -15.07
CA GLU A 95 9.06 -7.45 -16.34
C GLU A 95 7.55 -7.61 -16.53
N GLN A 96 6.87 -6.49 -16.65
CA GLN A 96 5.40 -6.39 -16.61
C GLN A 96 4.64 -7.01 -17.79
N SER A 97 5.27 -7.66 -18.74
CA SER A 97 4.56 -8.29 -19.87
C SER A 97 3.82 -9.57 -19.50
N THR A 98 4.09 -10.15 -18.32
CA THR A 98 3.43 -11.38 -17.83
C THR A 98 3.00 -11.22 -16.37
N GLN A 99 2.10 -10.27 -16.12
CA GLN A 99 1.53 -10.06 -14.79
C GLN A 99 0.77 -11.31 -14.35
N SER A 100 1.37 -12.14 -13.50
CA SER A 100 0.72 -13.33 -12.92
C SER A 100 -0.23 -12.96 -11.78
N ASP A 101 0.08 -11.91 -11.02
CA ASP A 101 -0.77 -11.38 -9.96
C ASP A 101 -1.69 -10.31 -10.53
N LYS A 102 -3.00 -10.58 -10.55
CA LYS A 102 -4.04 -9.67 -11.09
C LYS A 102 -4.69 -8.80 -10.03
N ARG A 103 -4.20 -8.83 -8.80
CA ARG A 103 -4.72 -8.01 -7.71
C ARG A 103 -4.33 -6.55 -7.89
N ILE A 104 -5.29 -5.68 -7.64
CA ILE A 104 -5.17 -4.23 -7.73
C ILE A 104 -5.43 -3.63 -6.35
N ALA A 105 -4.50 -2.83 -5.85
CA ALA A 105 -4.73 -1.99 -4.69
C ALA A 105 -5.45 -0.71 -5.14
N VAL A 106 -6.59 -0.44 -4.53
CA VAL A 106 -7.41 0.75 -4.75
C VAL A 106 -7.40 1.58 -3.48
N SER A 107 -6.79 2.75 -3.52
CA SER A 107 -6.70 3.66 -2.37
C SER A 107 -7.46 4.95 -2.67
N CYS A 108 -8.35 5.34 -1.75
CA CYS A 108 -9.14 6.56 -1.83
C CYS A 108 -8.68 7.55 -0.77
N MET A 109 -8.39 8.78 -1.18
CA MET A 109 -7.95 9.88 -0.31
C MET A 109 -8.63 11.19 -0.74
N GLY A 110 -8.97 12.04 0.22
CA GLY A 110 -9.58 13.33 -0.04
C GLY A 110 -10.25 13.92 1.17
N ARG A 111 -11.35 14.67 0.97
CA ARG A 111 -12.10 15.33 2.04
C ARG A 111 -12.87 14.38 2.95
N GLY A 112 -13.14 13.15 2.49
CA GLY A 112 -13.75 12.09 3.28
C GLY A 112 -12.75 11.24 4.04
N ALA A 113 -13.22 10.19 4.68
CA ALA A 113 -12.36 9.18 5.28
C ALA A 113 -11.52 8.47 4.20
N SER A 114 -10.22 8.32 4.45
CA SER A 114 -9.35 7.52 3.59
C SER A 114 -9.72 6.05 3.70
N SER A 115 -9.68 5.33 2.61
CA SER A 115 -9.92 3.89 2.56
C SER A 115 -9.02 3.23 1.54
N SER A 116 -8.69 1.97 1.76
CA SER A 116 -7.90 1.17 0.85
C SER A 116 -8.43 -0.25 0.81
N ILE A 117 -8.57 -0.83 -0.38
CA ILE A 117 -8.99 -2.21 -0.58
C ILE A 117 -8.13 -2.86 -1.64
N VAL A 118 -8.02 -4.19 -1.59
CA VAL A 118 -7.47 -4.98 -2.69
C VAL A 118 -8.61 -5.64 -3.43
N VAL A 119 -8.59 -5.54 -4.75
CA VAL A 119 -9.57 -6.14 -5.63
C VAL A 119 -8.90 -6.92 -6.76
N GLU A 120 -9.59 -7.90 -7.29
CA GLU A 120 -9.18 -8.68 -8.45
C GLU A 120 -10.35 -8.88 -9.39
N LEU A 121 -10.13 -8.75 -10.69
CA LEU A 121 -11.13 -9.08 -11.70
C LEU A 121 -10.93 -10.52 -12.17
N THR A 122 -11.84 -11.42 -11.79
CA THR A 122 -11.83 -12.83 -12.17
C THR A 122 -13.20 -13.19 -12.72
N ASP A 123 -13.25 -13.81 -13.92
CA ASP A 123 -14.47 -14.23 -14.61
C ASP A 123 -15.54 -13.11 -14.72
N ASN A 124 -15.09 -11.91 -15.07
CA ASN A 124 -15.92 -10.69 -15.16
C ASN A 124 -16.58 -10.26 -13.83
N LYS A 125 -16.07 -10.71 -12.69
CA LYS A 125 -16.52 -10.30 -11.36
C LYS A 125 -15.37 -9.71 -10.57
N TRP A 126 -15.65 -8.61 -9.86
CA TRP A 126 -14.73 -8.04 -8.90
C TRP A 126 -14.83 -8.80 -7.58
N ILE A 127 -13.69 -9.32 -7.13
CA ILE A 127 -13.52 -10.00 -5.85
C ILE A 127 -12.72 -9.08 -4.94
N SER A 128 -13.19 -8.85 -3.71
CA SER A 128 -12.45 -8.11 -2.70
C SER A 128 -11.55 -9.06 -1.89
N HIS A 129 -10.30 -8.70 -1.73
CA HIS A 129 -9.31 -9.40 -0.90
C HIS A 129 -9.06 -8.69 0.44
N GLY A 130 -9.90 -7.72 0.81
CA GLY A 130 -9.84 -7.05 2.11
C GLY A 130 -9.03 -5.76 2.11
N ASP A 131 -8.42 -5.48 3.27
CA ASP A 131 -7.71 -4.22 3.54
C ASP A 131 -6.49 -4.02 2.64
N GLY A 132 -6.49 -2.90 1.92
CA GLY A 132 -5.44 -2.56 0.97
C GLY A 132 -4.14 -2.12 1.64
N ASP A 133 -4.21 -1.42 2.76
CA ASP A 133 -3.02 -0.92 3.44
C ASP A 133 -2.23 -2.08 4.06
N ALA A 134 -2.93 -3.05 4.67
CA ALA A 134 -2.32 -4.26 5.18
C ALA A 134 -1.65 -5.08 4.06
N ALA A 135 -2.32 -5.25 2.92
CA ALA A 135 -1.79 -5.98 1.78
C ALA A 135 -0.57 -5.29 1.15
N ILE A 136 -0.61 -3.96 0.97
CA ILE A 136 0.52 -3.17 0.47
C ILE A 136 1.72 -3.29 1.42
N GLN A 137 1.51 -3.21 2.72
CA GLN A 137 2.58 -3.39 3.70
C GLN A 137 3.16 -4.80 3.65
N ALA A 138 2.32 -5.82 3.50
CA ALA A 138 2.78 -7.21 3.37
C ALA A 138 3.65 -7.42 2.12
N GLU A 139 3.26 -6.88 0.97
CA GLU A 139 4.07 -6.98 -0.26
C GLU A 139 5.40 -6.20 -0.14
N ARG A 140 5.39 -5.01 0.46
CA ARG A 140 6.63 -4.27 0.73
C ARG A 140 7.60 -5.05 1.61
N MET A 141 7.09 -5.68 2.65
CA MET A 141 7.91 -6.48 3.55
C MET A 141 8.47 -7.70 2.81
N ALA A 142 7.65 -8.37 1.96
CA ALA A 142 8.11 -9.47 1.13
C ALA A 142 9.23 -9.05 0.18
N GLU A 143 9.09 -7.90 -0.50
CA GLU A 143 10.13 -7.37 -1.38
C GLU A 143 11.42 -7.04 -0.62
N VAL A 144 11.31 -6.46 0.57
CA VAL A 144 12.50 -6.18 1.41
C VAL A 144 13.17 -7.47 1.86
N GLU A 145 12.41 -8.51 2.22
CA GLU A 145 12.93 -9.84 2.57
C GLU A 145 13.65 -10.48 1.40
N GLU A 146 13.03 -10.50 0.22
CA GLU A 146 13.60 -11.09 -1.00
C GLU A 146 14.91 -10.41 -1.42
N ASN A 147 15.03 -9.11 -1.16
CA ASN A 147 16.22 -8.32 -1.46
C ASN A 147 17.28 -8.32 -0.35
N LEU A 148 17.12 -9.13 0.70
CA LEU A 148 18.18 -9.30 1.70
C LEU A 148 19.34 -10.12 1.12
N GLN A 149 20.54 -9.54 1.20
CA GLN A 149 21.75 -10.18 0.68
C GLN A 149 22.84 -10.30 1.75
N GLY A 150 23.69 -11.31 1.59
CA GLY A 150 24.85 -11.55 2.43
C GLY A 150 24.48 -11.61 3.91
N ARG A 151 25.26 -10.94 4.74
CA ARG A 151 25.10 -11.02 6.21
C ARG A 151 23.71 -10.63 6.75
N GLN A 152 22.98 -9.74 6.06
CA GLN A 152 21.63 -9.40 6.51
C GLN A 152 20.68 -10.57 6.31
N GLY A 153 20.79 -11.28 5.17
CA GLY A 153 20.05 -12.51 4.93
C GLY A 153 20.38 -13.58 5.97
N ASP A 154 21.69 -13.89 6.15
CA ASP A 154 22.14 -14.91 7.11
C ASP A 154 21.60 -14.66 8.54
N VAL A 155 21.64 -13.38 8.99
CA VAL A 155 21.14 -13.01 10.32
C VAL A 155 19.62 -13.10 10.38
N TYR A 156 18.92 -12.71 9.32
CA TYR A 156 17.46 -12.77 9.28
C TYR A 156 16.97 -14.23 9.28
N ASP A 157 17.57 -15.09 8.46
CA ASP A 157 17.26 -16.53 8.41
C ASP A 157 17.45 -17.19 9.77
N LEU A 158 18.53 -16.83 10.48
CA LEU A 158 18.77 -17.32 11.83
C LEU A 158 17.66 -16.89 12.80
N ILE A 159 17.17 -15.66 12.70
CA ILE A 159 16.09 -15.15 13.56
C ILE A 159 14.77 -15.86 13.24
N ILE A 160 14.47 -16.09 11.96
CA ILE A 160 13.29 -16.85 11.52
C ILE A 160 13.34 -18.28 12.07
N ASN A 161 14.43 -19.03 11.85
CA ASN A 161 14.59 -20.39 12.30
C ASN A 161 14.46 -20.54 13.84
N ASN A 162 15.00 -19.57 14.57
CA ASN A 162 14.83 -19.54 16.03
C ASN A 162 13.39 -19.27 16.44
N ALA A 163 12.70 -18.37 15.74
CA ALA A 163 11.31 -18.04 16.02
C ALA A 163 10.35 -19.20 15.72
N GLU A 164 10.61 -20.01 14.69
CA GLU A 164 9.86 -21.25 14.42
C GLU A 164 9.94 -22.26 15.57
N SER A 165 11.06 -22.24 16.31
CA SER A 165 11.26 -23.03 17.53
C SER A 165 10.81 -22.30 18.80
N ASP A 166 10.04 -21.23 18.69
CA ASP A 166 9.60 -20.33 19.77
C ASP A 166 10.76 -19.75 20.62
N LYS A 167 11.92 -19.55 20.00
CA LYS A 167 13.10 -18.98 20.63
C LYS A 167 13.32 -17.53 20.20
N TYR A 168 13.78 -16.72 21.15
CA TYR A 168 14.29 -15.40 20.87
C TYR A 168 15.75 -15.45 20.42
N THR A 169 16.14 -14.52 19.59
CA THR A 169 17.53 -14.40 19.12
C THR A 169 18.19 -13.19 19.77
N SER A 170 19.35 -13.40 20.36
CA SER A 170 20.18 -12.34 20.93
C SER A 170 21.40 -12.01 20.05
N THR A 171 22.04 -10.88 20.32
CA THR A 171 23.31 -10.52 19.66
C THR A 171 24.38 -11.59 19.86
N LEU A 172 24.37 -12.28 21.03
CA LEU A 172 25.34 -13.32 21.35
C LEU A 172 25.09 -14.58 20.53
N ASP A 173 23.83 -14.97 20.33
CA ASP A 173 23.45 -16.13 19.51
C ASP A 173 23.95 -15.93 18.07
N ILE A 174 23.71 -14.74 17.49
CA ILE A 174 24.17 -14.38 16.15
C ILE A 174 25.70 -14.40 16.07
N SER A 175 26.37 -13.83 17.10
CA SER A 175 27.84 -13.78 17.14
C SER A 175 28.43 -15.18 17.14
N ASN A 176 27.86 -16.11 17.94
CA ASN A 176 28.33 -17.47 18.06
C ASN A 176 28.03 -18.32 16.83
N GLN A 177 26.81 -18.26 16.33
CA GLN A 177 26.36 -19.14 15.21
C GLN A 177 26.94 -18.71 13.87
N LEU A 178 27.08 -17.40 13.63
CA LEU A 178 27.61 -16.88 12.36
C LEU A 178 29.10 -16.52 12.43
N ASN A 179 29.76 -16.79 13.57
CA ASN A 179 31.17 -16.49 13.77
C ASN A 179 31.54 -15.03 13.42
N ILE A 180 30.74 -14.08 13.89
CA ILE A 180 30.96 -12.64 13.70
C ILE A 180 31.10 -11.93 15.03
N THR A 181 31.74 -10.76 15.03
CA THR A 181 31.87 -9.99 16.26
C THR A 181 30.52 -9.43 16.72
N SER A 182 30.31 -9.32 18.02
CA SER A 182 29.07 -8.76 18.61
C SER A 182 28.74 -7.37 18.07
N ASN A 183 29.73 -6.53 17.76
CA ASN A 183 29.51 -5.22 17.14
C ASN A 183 28.93 -5.34 15.71
N LYS A 184 29.38 -6.32 14.92
CA LYS A 184 28.85 -6.58 13.58
C LYS A 184 27.42 -7.12 13.68
N ALA A 185 27.17 -8.07 14.59
CA ALA A 185 25.83 -8.60 14.87
C ALA A 185 24.86 -7.48 15.25
N LEU A 186 25.24 -6.62 16.19
CA LEU A 186 24.40 -5.50 16.64
C LEU A 186 24.09 -4.50 15.52
N ARG A 187 25.08 -4.19 14.67
CA ARG A 187 24.85 -3.29 13.52
C ARG A 187 23.86 -3.89 12.51
N THR A 188 23.97 -5.20 12.26
CA THR A 188 23.03 -5.91 11.36
C THR A 188 21.63 -5.96 11.96
N LEU A 189 21.47 -6.28 13.24
CA LEU A 189 20.18 -6.24 13.94
C LEU A 189 19.52 -4.87 13.84
N LYS A 190 20.27 -3.78 14.14
CA LYS A 190 19.74 -2.42 13.99
C LYS A 190 19.35 -2.07 12.54
N ALA A 191 20.03 -2.62 11.54
CA ALA A 191 19.68 -2.43 10.15
C ALA A 191 18.39 -3.17 9.79
N LEU A 192 18.20 -4.41 10.24
CA LEU A 192 16.99 -5.19 10.04
C LEU A 192 15.78 -4.58 10.79
N GLU A 193 16.00 -4.09 12.01
CA GLU A 193 14.98 -3.40 12.79
C GLU A 193 14.52 -2.10 12.10
N ARG A 194 15.44 -1.30 11.56
CA ARG A 194 15.11 -0.10 10.76
C ARG A 194 14.36 -0.42 9.47
N LYS A 195 14.57 -1.60 8.90
CA LYS A 195 13.80 -2.11 7.77
C LYS A 195 12.42 -2.64 8.18
N GLY A 196 12.12 -2.73 9.48
CA GLY A 196 10.88 -3.24 10.02
C GLY A 196 10.76 -4.76 9.97
N LEU A 197 11.82 -5.48 9.65
CA LEU A 197 11.80 -6.95 9.52
C LEU A 197 11.82 -7.68 10.86
N ILE A 198 12.42 -7.07 11.87
CA ILE A 198 12.51 -7.59 13.23
C ILE A 198 12.12 -6.53 14.25
N LYS A 199 11.72 -6.97 15.42
CA LYS A 199 11.44 -6.11 16.57
C LYS A 199 12.15 -6.64 17.82
N GLN A 200 12.54 -5.72 18.70
CA GLN A 200 13.00 -6.07 20.03
C GLN A 200 11.78 -6.31 20.91
N GLU A 201 11.63 -7.52 21.46
CA GLU A 201 10.46 -7.89 22.29
C GLU A 201 10.79 -8.06 23.77
N GLY A 202 12.05 -8.15 24.14
CA GLY A 202 12.40 -8.35 25.52
C GLY A 202 13.85 -8.06 25.83
N VAL A 203 14.15 -8.16 27.11
CA VAL A 203 15.51 -8.02 27.64
C VAL A 203 15.73 -9.11 28.67
N LYS A 204 16.71 -9.98 28.44
CA LYS A 204 17.09 -11.03 29.38
C LYS A 204 18.23 -10.55 30.26
N ASN A 205 18.04 -10.58 31.58
CA ASN A 205 19.12 -10.42 32.53
C ASN A 205 19.74 -11.77 32.84
N GLN A 206 20.99 -11.98 32.49
CA GLN A 206 21.74 -13.12 33.00
C GLN A 206 22.15 -12.83 34.46
N ASN A 207 21.55 -13.56 35.39
CA ASN A 207 21.96 -13.60 36.80
C ASN A 207 22.01 -12.24 37.54
N ASN A 208 20.99 -11.42 37.49
CA ASN A 208 20.83 -10.16 38.27
C ASN A 208 22.08 -9.26 38.41
N LYS A 209 23.18 -9.51 37.72
CA LYS A 209 24.46 -8.77 37.76
C LYS A 209 25.08 -8.51 36.38
N GLY A 210 24.35 -8.53 35.29
CA GLY A 210 24.86 -8.29 33.93
C GLY A 210 24.12 -7.17 33.20
N ARG A 211 24.72 -6.63 32.14
CA ARG A 211 23.98 -5.75 31.21
C ARG A 211 22.84 -6.52 30.59
N PRO A 212 21.65 -5.88 30.49
CA PRO A 212 20.51 -6.52 29.84
C PRO A 212 20.83 -6.86 28.39
N ILE A 213 20.44 -8.07 27.97
CA ILE A 213 20.63 -8.57 26.60
C ILE A 213 19.33 -8.39 25.85
N ALA A 214 19.35 -7.59 24.78
CA ALA A 214 18.19 -7.41 23.88
C ALA A 214 17.85 -8.70 23.15
N LEU A 215 16.57 -9.02 23.11
CA LEU A 215 15.99 -10.21 22.46
C LEU A 215 15.16 -9.76 21.27
N PHE A 216 15.35 -10.41 20.13
CA PHE A 216 14.72 -10.05 18.86
C PHE A 216 13.86 -11.20 18.32
N ARG A 217 12.77 -10.82 17.66
CA ARG A 217 11.90 -11.70 16.87
C ARG A 217 11.57 -11.06 15.52
N PRO A 218 11.15 -11.87 14.52
CA PRO A 218 10.61 -11.33 13.27
C PRO A 218 9.36 -10.50 13.55
N THR A 219 9.14 -9.47 12.75
CA THR A 219 7.91 -8.66 12.82
C THR A 219 6.71 -9.45 12.24
N ARG A 220 6.96 -10.34 11.26
CA ARG A 220 5.99 -11.31 10.75
C ARG A 220 5.99 -12.57 11.61
N GLY A 221 4.82 -13.01 12.05
CA GLY A 221 4.68 -14.36 12.60
C GLY A 221 3.67 -14.56 13.73
N THR A 222 3.15 -13.52 14.36
CA THR A 222 2.20 -13.68 15.47
C THR A 222 0.80 -13.16 15.22
N GLU A 223 0.59 -12.33 14.21
CA GLU A 223 -0.74 -11.72 13.95
C GLU A 223 -1.39 -12.17 12.63
N LEU A 224 -0.60 -12.57 11.62
CA LEU A 224 -1.16 -12.98 10.31
C LEU A 224 -1.73 -14.42 10.30
N SER A 225 -1.26 -15.30 11.14
CA SER A 225 -1.81 -16.67 11.24
C SER A 225 -3.15 -16.74 11.99
N ARG A 226 -3.51 -15.72 12.76
CA ARG A 226 -4.82 -15.64 13.44
C ARG A 226 -5.90 -14.91 12.64
N GLY A 227 -5.52 -14.02 11.72
CA GLY A 227 -6.48 -13.20 10.95
C GLY A 227 -6.99 -13.85 9.66
N PHE A 228 -6.29 -14.83 9.09
CA PHE A 228 -6.68 -15.43 7.81
C PHE A 228 -7.70 -16.57 7.92
N ASN A 229 -7.84 -17.16 9.10
CA ASN A 229 -8.82 -18.27 9.31
C ASN A 229 -10.21 -17.78 9.76
N ASP A 230 -10.35 -16.52 10.21
CA ASP A 230 -11.65 -16.00 10.69
C ASP A 230 -12.52 -15.35 9.61
N PHE A 231 -12.01 -15.14 8.38
CA PHE A 231 -12.78 -14.50 7.30
C PHE A 231 -13.65 -15.44 6.46
N ASN A 232 -13.57 -16.77 6.66
CA ASN A 232 -14.44 -17.72 5.96
C ASN A 232 -15.83 -17.87 6.57
N ASP A 233 -16.11 -17.32 7.75
CA ASP A 233 -17.40 -17.49 8.44
C ASP A 233 -18.44 -16.39 8.14
N PHE A 234 -18.14 -15.40 7.30
CA PHE A 234 -19.09 -14.31 7.01
C PHE A 234 -19.95 -14.49 5.74
N ASN A 235 -19.87 -15.64 5.04
CA ASN A 235 -20.63 -15.86 3.79
C ASN A 235 -21.94 -16.66 3.96
N GLU A 236 -22.44 -16.86 5.20
CA GLU A 236 -23.80 -17.39 5.43
C GLU A 236 -24.69 -16.37 6.13
N THR A 237 -25.13 -15.33 5.43
CA THR A 237 -26.29 -14.54 5.88
C THR A 237 -27.32 -14.39 4.77
N LYS A 238 -28.31 -15.29 4.86
CA LYS A 238 -29.76 -15.09 4.71
C LYS A 238 -30.22 -14.05 3.68
N THR A 239 -30.63 -14.56 2.54
CA THR A 239 -31.58 -13.91 1.63
C THR A 239 -32.86 -13.54 2.42
N PRO A 240 -33.33 -12.30 2.45
CA PRO A 240 -34.66 -11.99 2.98
C PRO A 240 -35.69 -12.48 1.99
N LYS A 241 -36.61 -13.32 2.45
CA LYS A 241 -37.85 -13.67 1.69
C LYS A 241 -38.74 -12.43 1.65
N ILE A 242 -38.93 -11.91 0.45
CA ILE A 242 -39.97 -10.92 0.17
C ILE A 242 -41.29 -11.69 0.04
N HIS A 243 -42.24 -11.38 0.93
CA HIS A 243 -43.64 -11.69 0.79
C HIS A 243 -44.36 -10.54 0.11
#